data_7f8ce9969fd1679e4b54dd34cb0bb45c
#
_entry.id   7f8ce9969fd1679e4b54dd34cb0bb45c
#
_cell.length_a   1.000
_cell.length_b   1.000
_cell.length_c   1.000
_cell.angle_alpha   90.00
_cell.angle_beta   90.00
_cell.angle_gamma   90.00
#
_symmetry.space_group_name_H-M   'P 1'
#
loop_
_entity.id
_entity.type
_entity.pdbx_description
1 polymer ?
#
loop_
_entity_poly.entity_id
_entity_poly.type
_entity_poly.pdbx_seq_one_letter_code
_entity_poly.pdbx_strand_id
1 'polypeptide(L)'
;MRYHISMAARIVIDTSVFISALMGPAGPSRELIRRCLMGDYQPLMGNALFCEYESVITRDSLLTQCPLTQPEILALFQALTSVSKWVSIGRI
;
A
#
# COMPACT_ATOMS: atom_id res chain seq x y z
N MET A 1 -24.31 19.74 7.13
CA MET A 1 -23.55 18.80 6.67
C MET A 1 -24.17 17.51 6.69
N ARG A 2 -23.86 16.76 5.88
CA ARG A 2 -24.37 15.61 5.86
C ARG A 2 -23.39 14.68 6.32
N TYR A 3 -23.74 13.80 6.97
CA TYR A 3 -22.85 12.84 7.20
C TYR A 3 -23.45 11.61 6.87
N HIS A 4 -22.66 10.64 6.76
CA HIS A 4 -23.15 9.39 6.41
C HIS A 4 -22.19 8.39 6.95
N ILE A 5 -22.61 7.23 7.11
CA ILE A 5 -21.78 6.18 7.50
C ILE A 5 -21.04 5.77 6.31
N SER A 6 -19.80 6.08 6.30
CA SER A 6 -19.01 5.78 5.18
C SER A 6 -18.60 4.34 5.22
N MET A 7 -18.88 3.63 4.18
CA MET A 7 -18.38 2.31 4.04
C MET A 7 -17.39 2.33 2.92
N ALA A 8 -16.19 2.73 3.26
CA ALA A 8 -15.14 2.82 2.28
C ALA A 8 -14.97 1.47 1.58
N ALA A 9 -14.75 1.50 0.29
CA ALA A 9 -14.54 0.28 -0.46
C ALA A 9 -13.31 -0.43 0.06
N ARG A 10 -13.41 -1.75 0.24
CA ARG A 10 -12.29 -2.56 0.69
C ARG A 10 -11.52 -3.02 -0.50
N ILE A 11 -10.22 -2.84 -0.47
CA ILE A 11 -9.39 -3.24 -1.59
C ILE A 11 -8.14 -3.93 -1.08
N VAL A 12 -7.61 -4.80 -1.91
CA VAL A 12 -6.33 -5.43 -1.64
C VAL A 12 -5.33 -4.80 -2.61
N ILE A 13 -4.29 -4.20 -2.07
CA ILE A 13 -3.27 -3.58 -2.89
C ILE A 13 -2.13 -4.56 -3.07
N ASP A 14 -2.01 -5.08 -4.27
CA ASP A 14 -0.96 -6.01 -4.59
C ASP A 14 0.40 -5.33 -4.58
N THR A 15 1.45 -6.09 -4.36
CA THR A 15 2.79 -5.53 -4.32
C THR A 15 3.16 -4.83 -5.62
N SER A 16 2.64 -5.30 -6.76
CA SER A 16 2.93 -4.66 -8.03
C SER A 16 2.39 -3.23 -8.08
N VAL A 17 1.24 -2.99 -7.49
CA VAL A 17 0.66 -1.65 -7.42
C VAL A 17 1.50 -0.77 -6.49
N PHE A 18 1.95 -1.33 -5.39
CA PHE A 18 2.79 -0.61 -4.45
C PHE A 18 4.11 -0.21 -5.11
N ILE A 19 4.75 -1.14 -5.83
CA ILE A 19 5.98 -0.86 -6.54
C ILE A 19 5.76 0.23 -7.58
N SER A 20 4.65 0.14 -8.32
CA SER A 20 4.33 1.15 -9.31
C SER A 20 4.18 2.53 -8.66
N ALA A 21 3.59 2.57 -7.47
CA ALA A 21 3.45 3.83 -6.74
C ALA A 21 4.80 4.40 -6.31
N LEU A 22 5.74 3.53 -5.97
CA LEU A 22 7.07 3.97 -5.58
C LEU A 22 7.83 4.55 -6.77
N MET A 23 7.64 3.95 -7.94
CA MET A 23 8.38 4.34 -9.14
C MET A 23 7.81 5.56 -9.82
N GLY A 24 6.49 5.79 -9.68
CA GLY A 24 5.83 6.90 -10.35
C GLY A 24 5.06 7.77 -9.38
N PRO A 25 5.71 8.78 -8.81
CA PRO A 25 5.04 9.59 -7.78
C PRO A 25 3.80 10.33 -8.27
N ALA A 26 3.70 10.58 -9.56
CA ALA A 26 2.55 11.28 -10.10
C ALA A 26 1.57 10.33 -10.78
N GLY A 27 1.78 9.02 -10.70
CA GLY A 27 0.94 8.07 -11.40
C GLY A 27 -0.30 7.68 -10.62
N PRO A 28 -1.19 6.92 -11.27
CA PRO A 28 -2.44 6.50 -10.64
C PRO A 28 -2.25 5.57 -9.45
N SER A 29 -1.17 4.79 -9.44
CA SER A 29 -0.91 3.91 -8.30
C SER A 29 -0.60 4.71 -7.05
N ARG A 30 0.18 5.77 -7.17
CA ARG A 30 0.48 6.63 -6.02
C ARG A 30 -0.79 7.32 -5.54
N GLU A 31 -1.65 7.72 -6.46
CA GLU A 31 -2.91 8.35 -6.10
C GLU A 31 -3.81 7.38 -5.34
N LEU A 32 -3.83 6.11 -5.75
CA LEU A 32 -4.59 5.10 -5.05
C LEU A 32 -4.10 4.93 -3.63
N ILE A 33 -2.79 4.83 -3.44
CA ILE A 33 -2.21 4.73 -2.11
C ILE A 33 -2.58 5.95 -1.27
N ARG A 34 -2.47 7.14 -1.86
CA ARG A 34 -2.79 8.37 -1.16
C ARG A 34 -4.23 8.36 -0.68
N ARG A 35 -5.16 7.89 -1.50
CA ARG A 35 -6.57 7.83 -1.12
C ARG A 35 -6.81 6.82 -0.01
N CYS A 36 -6.05 5.73 0.00
CA CYS A 36 -6.12 4.80 1.10
C CYS A 36 -5.68 5.46 2.40
N LEU A 37 -4.60 6.23 2.35
CA LEU A 37 -4.10 6.91 3.54
C LEU A 37 -5.07 7.97 4.03
N MET A 38 -5.86 8.53 3.13
CA MET A 38 -6.86 9.53 3.49
C MET A 38 -8.18 8.92 3.97
N GLY A 39 -8.33 7.62 3.84
CA GLY A 39 -9.55 6.97 4.30
C GLY A 39 -10.62 6.78 3.24
N ASP A 40 -10.34 7.16 1.99
CA ASP A 40 -11.31 6.99 0.91
C ASP A 40 -11.54 5.52 0.60
N TYR A 41 -10.50 4.70 0.77
CA TYR A 41 -10.60 3.26 0.60
C TYR A 41 -10.06 2.59 1.83
N GLN A 42 -10.55 1.39 2.10
CA GLN A 42 -10.07 0.61 3.23
C GLN A 42 -9.17 -0.50 2.69
N PRO A 43 -7.86 -0.35 2.79
CA PRO A 43 -6.99 -1.43 2.33
C PRO A 43 -7.02 -2.60 3.29
N LEU A 44 -6.90 -3.78 2.74
CA LEU A 44 -6.86 -5.01 3.51
C LEU A 44 -5.46 -5.59 3.45
N MET A 45 -5.04 -6.19 4.53
CA MET A 45 -3.72 -6.78 4.62
C MET A 45 -3.84 -8.14 5.30
N GLY A 46 -2.99 -9.06 4.92
CA GLY A 46 -2.93 -10.36 5.57
C GLY A 46 -1.50 -10.80 5.66
N ASN A 47 -1.26 -11.91 6.38
CA ASN A 47 0.10 -12.35 6.64
C ASN A 47 0.89 -12.63 5.36
N ALA A 48 0.29 -13.33 4.42
CA ALA A 48 1.00 -13.69 3.19
C ALA A 48 1.35 -12.45 2.38
N LEU A 49 0.40 -11.53 2.28
CA LEU A 49 0.62 -10.30 1.53
C LEU A 49 1.67 -9.43 2.21
N PHE A 50 1.62 -9.35 3.53
CA PHE A 50 2.60 -8.59 4.28
C PHE A 50 4.01 -9.13 4.05
N CYS A 51 4.16 -10.44 4.04
CA CYS A 51 5.45 -11.06 3.77
C CYS A 51 5.94 -10.75 2.36
N GLU A 52 5.03 -10.70 1.40
CA GLU A 52 5.41 -10.32 0.04
C GLU A 52 5.92 -8.89 0.00
N TYR A 53 5.26 -7.99 0.71
CA TYR A 53 5.70 -6.60 0.77
C TYR A 53 7.10 -6.52 1.35
N GLU A 54 7.32 -7.22 2.47
CA GLU A 54 8.64 -7.19 3.12
C GLU A 54 9.72 -7.71 2.18
N SER A 55 9.41 -8.76 1.44
CA SER A 55 10.35 -9.33 0.51
C SER A 55 10.70 -8.33 -0.61
N VAL A 56 9.66 -7.66 -1.13
CA VAL A 56 9.85 -6.75 -2.25
C VAL A 56 10.61 -5.49 -1.85
N ILE A 57 10.29 -4.90 -0.72
CA ILE A 57 10.90 -3.62 -0.35
C ILE A 57 12.35 -3.75 0.08
N THR A 58 12.83 -4.98 0.25
CA THR A 58 14.23 -5.20 0.59
C THR A 58 15.08 -5.65 -0.59
N ARG A 59 14.50 -5.72 -1.79
CA ARG A 59 15.25 -6.15 -2.96
C ARG A 59 16.18 -5.06 -3.44
N ASP A 60 17.43 -5.41 -3.69
CA ASP A 60 18.41 -4.46 -4.17
C ASP A 60 17.98 -3.82 -5.48
N SER A 61 17.40 -4.61 -6.37
CA SER A 61 16.98 -4.08 -7.66
C SER A 61 15.94 -2.97 -7.50
N LEU A 62 15.03 -3.12 -6.54
CA LEU A 62 14.06 -2.08 -6.28
C LEU A 62 14.72 -0.85 -5.69
N LEU A 63 15.58 -1.06 -4.70
CA LEU A 63 16.23 0.06 -4.02
C LEU A 63 17.11 0.87 -4.96
N THR A 64 17.74 0.21 -5.93
CA THR A 64 18.58 0.90 -6.89
C THR A 64 17.79 1.73 -7.88
N GLN A 65 16.62 1.28 -8.25
CA GLN A 65 15.83 1.94 -9.29
C GLN A 65 14.79 2.90 -8.76
N CYS A 66 14.45 2.78 -7.49
CA CYS A 66 13.39 3.59 -6.93
C CYS A 66 13.86 5.00 -6.64
N PRO A 67 13.06 6.02 -6.99
CA PRO A 67 13.43 7.41 -6.67
C PRO A 67 13.37 7.72 -5.18
N LEU A 68 12.72 6.86 -4.39
CA LEU A 68 12.65 7.06 -2.95
C LEU A 68 13.79 6.33 -2.27
N THR A 69 14.23 6.87 -1.14
CA THR A 69 15.23 6.20 -0.31
C THR A 69 14.58 5.06 0.45
N GLN A 70 15.39 4.16 0.97
CA GLN A 70 14.86 3.05 1.75
C GLN A 70 14.05 3.51 2.96
N PRO A 71 14.50 4.51 3.75
CA PRO A 71 13.65 5.00 4.84
C PRO A 71 12.31 5.54 4.36
N GLU A 72 12.28 6.18 3.19
CA GLU A 72 11.03 6.69 2.64
C GLU A 72 10.10 5.57 2.22
N ILE A 73 10.65 4.51 1.63
CA ILE A 73 9.86 3.35 1.24
C ILE A 73 9.27 2.69 2.49
N LEU A 74 10.08 2.53 3.52
CA LEU A 74 9.60 1.93 4.77
C LEU A 74 8.54 2.79 5.43
N ALA A 75 8.71 4.11 5.39
CA ALA A 75 7.72 5.00 5.97
C ALA A 75 6.37 4.88 5.25
N LEU A 76 6.41 4.79 3.93
CA LEU A 76 5.18 4.63 3.16
C LEU A 76 4.52 3.29 3.45
N PHE A 77 5.32 2.23 3.52
CA PHE A 77 4.81 0.91 3.84
C PHE A 77 4.18 0.89 5.23
N GLN A 78 4.84 1.50 6.21
CA GLN A 78 4.30 1.57 7.56
C GLN A 78 3.02 2.38 7.61
N ALA A 79 2.96 3.46 6.87
CA ALA A 79 1.74 4.28 6.81
C ALA A 79 0.59 3.46 6.22
N LEU A 80 0.86 2.71 5.17
CA LEU A 80 -0.17 1.89 4.54
C LEU A 80 -0.64 0.79 5.48
N THR A 81 0.28 0.10 6.16
CA THR A 81 -0.11 -0.96 7.07
C THR A 81 -0.89 -0.41 8.26
N SER A 82 -0.57 0.80 8.70
CA SER A 82 -1.26 1.39 9.85
C SER A 82 -2.72 1.69 9.55
N VAL A 83 -3.08 1.94 8.29
CA VAL A 83 -4.47 2.18 7.94
C VAL A 83 -5.15 0.93 7.38
N SER A 84 -4.42 -0.16 7.24
CA SER A 84 -4.98 -1.39 6.70
C SER A 84 -5.73 -2.17 7.76
N LYS A 85 -6.77 -2.86 7.31
CA LYS A 85 -7.48 -3.76 8.18
C LYS A 85 -6.88 -5.14 7.96
N TRP A 86 -6.46 -5.77 9.04
CA TRP A 86 -5.86 -7.08 8.94
C TRP A 86 -6.94 -8.13 8.86
N VAL A 87 -6.87 -8.95 7.85
CA VAL A 87 -7.88 -9.97 7.63
C VAL A 87 -7.20 -11.26 7.23
N SER A 88 -7.95 -12.34 7.29
CA SER A 88 -7.45 -13.63 6.83
C SER A 88 -7.76 -13.70 5.34
N ILE A 89 -6.79 -13.36 4.53
CA ILE A 89 -6.96 -13.38 3.09
C ILE A 89 -6.71 -14.78 2.61
N GLY A 90 -7.67 -15.32 1.89
CA GLY A 90 -7.56 -16.68 1.42
C GLY A 90 -6.40 -16.86 0.44
N ARG A 91 -5.93 -18.11 0.36
CA ARG A 91 -4.90 -18.39 -0.57
C ARG A 91 -5.47 -18.42 -1.90
N ILE A 92 -4.78 -17.94 -2.76
CA ILE A 92 -5.27 -17.91 -4.10
C ILE A 92 -4.62 -18.96 -4.93
#